data_0d6fe9031e9711f2fccd559ce06ac520
#
_entry.id   0d6fe9031e9711f2fccd559ce06ac520
#
_cell.length_a   1.000
_cell.length_b   1.000
_cell.length_c   1.000
_cell.angle_alpha   90.00
_cell.angle_beta   90.00
_cell.angle_gamma   90.00
#
_symmetry.space_group_name_H-M   'P 1'
#
loop_
_entity.id
_entity.type
_entity.pdbx_description
1 polymer ?
#
loop_
_entity_poly.entity_id
_entity_poly.type
_entity_poly.pdbx_seq_one_letter_code
_entity_poly.pdbx_strand_id
1 'polypeptide(L)'
;MHIPDGFVDLKTAITTGVLSAGGVAASIYKIKKIFKAKVIVLMGMMAALIFALQMINFTIPGGTSGHLLGGALVVITLGPYAGVLVLTVVLIVQALVFMDGGVIAIGSNVFNMAICGALSAFLIYMLLKRISKSKVMFYVATAVASWFSVVFASFFAALELGVSGTYAMGVTLKAMVLVHMVIGIGEALITTAIIAFIDRVRPDLILTRENIFEREA
;
A
#
# COMPACT_ATOMS: atom_id res chain seq x y z
N MET A 1 9.18 -1.87 5.69
CA MET A 1 9.16 -2.67 4.44
C MET A 1 10.04 -2.06 3.35
N HIS A 2 10.60 -0.86 3.57
CA HIS A 2 11.52 -0.26 2.60
C HIS A 2 12.77 -1.12 2.47
N ILE A 3 13.08 -1.55 1.26
CA ILE A 3 14.28 -2.31 0.93
C ILE A 3 15.37 -1.31 0.55
N PRO A 4 16.52 -1.28 1.26
CA PRO A 4 17.64 -0.41 0.91
C PRO A 4 18.40 -0.92 -0.33
N ASP A 5 19.23 -0.06 -0.91
CA ASP A 5 20.13 -0.48 -2.01
C ASP A 5 21.12 -1.55 -1.53
N GLY A 6 21.40 -2.51 -2.40
CA GLY A 6 22.26 -3.65 -2.10
C GLY A 6 21.59 -4.83 -1.41
N PHE A 7 20.30 -4.73 -1.04
CA PHE A 7 19.53 -5.81 -0.39
C PHE A 7 18.79 -6.71 -1.39
N VAL A 8 18.57 -6.26 -2.61
CA VAL A 8 18.05 -7.07 -3.72
C VAL A 8 19.08 -7.17 -4.83
N ASP A 9 19.17 -8.33 -5.47
CA ASP A 9 20.01 -8.52 -6.62
C ASP A 9 19.48 -7.75 -7.84
N LEU A 10 20.35 -7.55 -8.83
CA LEU A 10 19.99 -6.77 -10.03
C LEU A 10 18.84 -7.41 -10.81
N LYS A 11 18.78 -8.74 -10.87
CA LYS A 11 17.71 -9.45 -11.57
C LYS A 11 16.36 -9.24 -10.91
N THR A 12 16.29 -9.35 -9.59
CA THR A 12 15.09 -9.08 -8.80
C THR A 12 14.68 -7.62 -8.94
N ALA A 13 15.62 -6.67 -8.81
CA ALA A 13 15.34 -5.24 -8.95
C ALA A 13 14.79 -4.87 -10.34
N ILE A 14 15.36 -5.43 -11.41
CA ILE A 14 14.85 -5.21 -12.78
C ILE A 14 13.45 -5.82 -12.94
N THR A 15 13.25 -7.06 -12.50
CA THR A 15 11.96 -7.75 -12.65
C THR A 15 10.84 -6.99 -11.96
N THR A 16 11.03 -6.65 -10.69
CA THR A 16 10.04 -5.89 -9.93
C THR A 16 9.88 -4.45 -10.44
N GLY A 17 10.98 -3.86 -10.94
CA GLY A 17 10.95 -2.54 -11.58
C GLY A 17 10.07 -2.52 -12.83
N VAL A 18 10.19 -3.52 -13.71
CA VAL A 18 9.35 -3.65 -14.92
C VAL A 18 7.88 -3.86 -14.54
N LEU A 19 7.60 -4.73 -13.55
CA LEU A 19 6.24 -4.97 -13.07
C LEU A 19 5.63 -3.71 -12.46
N SER A 20 6.41 -2.98 -11.66
CA SER A 20 5.99 -1.69 -11.07
C SER A 20 5.71 -0.64 -12.13
N ALA A 21 6.60 -0.48 -13.10
CA ALA A 21 6.41 0.45 -14.20
C ALA A 21 5.13 0.14 -14.99
N GLY A 22 4.86 -1.14 -15.26
CA GLY A 22 3.61 -1.59 -15.90
C GLY A 22 2.37 -1.25 -15.07
N GLY A 23 2.39 -1.54 -13.76
CA GLY A 23 1.28 -1.25 -12.85
C GLY A 23 1.02 0.26 -12.69
N VAL A 24 2.08 1.05 -12.58
CA VAL A 24 1.99 2.53 -12.51
C VAL A 24 1.47 3.09 -13.84
N ALA A 25 1.98 2.65 -14.98
CA ALA A 25 1.50 3.07 -16.31
C ALA A 25 0.02 2.75 -16.51
N ALA A 26 -0.41 1.54 -16.14
CA ALA A 26 -1.81 1.15 -16.17
C ALA A 26 -2.67 2.05 -15.26
N SER A 27 -2.18 2.38 -14.06
CA SER A 27 -2.87 3.27 -13.13
C SER A 27 -2.99 4.69 -13.67
N ILE A 28 -1.93 5.23 -14.30
CA ILE A 28 -1.98 6.53 -14.97
C ILE A 28 -3.01 6.53 -16.10
N TYR A 29 -3.03 5.48 -16.92
CA TYR A 29 -3.97 5.37 -18.02
C TYR A 29 -5.43 5.35 -17.54
N LYS A 30 -5.70 4.56 -16.51
CA LYS A 30 -7.07 4.40 -15.97
C LYS A 30 -7.56 5.64 -15.23
N ILE A 31 -6.68 6.31 -14.46
CA ILE A 31 -7.08 7.47 -13.67
C ILE A 31 -7.38 8.70 -14.53
N LYS A 32 -6.83 8.80 -15.74
CA LYS A 32 -7.08 9.95 -16.65
C LYS A 32 -8.57 10.21 -16.85
N LYS A 33 -9.39 9.17 -16.83
CA LYS A 33 -10.86 9.28 -17.01
C LYS A 33 -11.58 9.91 -15.82
N ILE A 34 -10.99 9.84 -14.62
CA ILE A 34 -11.58 10.31 -13.35
C ILE A 34 -10.79 11.49 -12.75
N PHE A 35 -9.84 12.03 -13.47
CA PHE A 35 -8.88 13.03 -12.98
C PHE A 35 -9.55 14.41 -12.92
N LYS A 36 -10.24 14.67 -11.78
CA LYS A 36 -10.84 15.99 -11.47
C LYS A 36 -9.95 16.72 -10.47
N ALA A 37 -9.94 18.04 -10.48
CA ALA A 37 -9.15 18.88 -9.56
C ALA A 37 -9.32 18.45 -8.08
N LYS A 38 -10.55 18.12 -7.65
CA LYS A 38 -10.84 17.62 -6.29
C LYS A 38 -10.05 16.35 -5.97
N VAL A 39 -9.95 15.41 -6.91
CA VAL A 39 -9.24 14.12 -6.71
C VAL A 39 -7.74 14.36 -6.56
N ILE A 40 -7.16 15.26 -7.35
CA ILE A 40 -5.73 15.60 -7.25
C ILE A 40 -5.38 16.17 -5.88
N VAL A 41 -6.18 17.10 -5.38
CA VAL A 41 -5.98 17.67 -4.02
C VAL A 41 -6.06 16.58 -2.96
N LEU A 42 -7.05 15.69 -3.04
CA LEU A 42 -7.20 14.57 -2.11
C LEU A 42 -6.02 13.59 -2.18
N MET A 43 -5.50 13.31 -3.39
CA MET A 43 -4.31 12.48 -3.56
C MET A 43 -3.09 13.11 -2.86
N GLY A 44 -2.90 14.42 -2.99
CA GLY A 44 -1.82 15.14 -2.30
C GLY A 44 -1.95 15.09 -0.78
N MET A 45 -3.16 15.29 -0.26
CA MET A 45 -3.44 15.19 1.19
C MET A 45 -3.18 13.77 1.71
N MET A 46 -3.64 12.75 0.98
CA MET A 46 -3.39 11.35 1.33
C MET A 46 -1.90 11.00 1.25
N ALA A 47 -1.18 11.51 0.26
CA ALA A 47 0.26 11.31 0.17
C ALA A 47 0.99 11.88 1.39
N ALA A 48 0.65 13.09 1.82
CA ALA A 48 1.23 13.70 3.03
C ALA A 48 0.91 12.91 4.31
N LEU A 49 -0.33 12.46 4.47
CA LEU A 49 -0.75 11.64 5.62
C LEU A 49 0.00 10.30 5.64
N ILE A 50 0.04 9.59 4.50
CA ILE A 50 0.72 8.29 4.40
C ILE A 50 2.20 8.44 4.61
N PHE A 51 2.83 9.48 4.03
CA PHE A 51 4.23 9.80 4.27
C PHE A 51 4.52 9.92 5.78
N ALA A 52 3.72 10.72 6.50
CA ALA A 52 3.89 10.90 7.94
C ALA A 52 3.73 9.59 8.73
N LEU A 53 2.75 8.75 8.37
CA LEU A 53 2.54 7.44 9.01
C LEU A 53 3.70 6.47 8.75
N GLN A 54 4.25 6.45 7.54
CA GLN A 54 5.36 5.58 7.16
C GLN A 54 6.71 6.02 7.75
N MET A 55 6.88 7.30 8.08
CA MET A 55 8.10 7.79 8.74
C MET A 55 8.27 7.26 10.17
N ILE A 56 7.21 6.74 10.79
CA ILE A 56 7.30 6.01 12.05
C ILE A 56 7.71 4.57 11.73
N ASN A 57 9.02 4.35 11.58
CA ASN A 57 9.55 3.05 11.21
C ASN A 57 10.65 2.56 12.19
N PHE A 58 10.90 1.25 12.18
CA PHE A 58 11.95 0.61 12.97
C PHE A 58 12.57 -0.56 12.22
N THR A 59 13.82 -0.89 12.51
CA THR A 59 14.55 -1.98 11.86
C THR A 59 14.05 -3.34 12.35
N ILE A 60 13.86 -4.26 11.41
CA ILE A 60 13.54 -5.68 11.69
C ILE A 60 14.79 -6.51 11.44
N PRO A 61 15.39 -7.14 12.46
CA PRO A 61 16.53 -8.05 12.29
C PRO A 61 16.17 -9.23 11.37
N GLY A 62 17.03 -9.52 10.40
CA GLY A 62 16.77 -10.56 9.38
C GLY A 62 15.75 -10.16 8.31
N GLY A 63 15.42 -8.88 8.25
CA GLY A 63 14.51 -8.29 7.27
C GLY A 63 14.96 -6.87 6.88
N THR A 64 14.00 -5.97 6.75
CA THR A 64 14.25 -4.55 6.44
C THR A 64 13.68 -3.65 7.54
N SER A 65 12.64 -2.88 7.25
CA SER A 65 11.97 -2.02 8.20
C SER A 65 10.51 -2.44 8.43
N GLY A 66 9.99 -2.11 9.61
CA GLY A 66 8.58 -2.25 9.97
C GLY A 66 7.93 -0.89 10.14
N HIS A 67 6.82 -0.65 9.48
CA HIS A 67 6.04 0.59 9.54
C HIS A 67 4.61 0.34 9.05
N LEU A 68 3.72 1.30 9.27
CA LEU A 68 2.38 1.31 8.69
C LEU A 68 2.48 1.51 7.17
N LEU A 69 1.58 0.90 6.41
CA LEU A 69 1.60 0.98 4.94
C LEU A 69 0.70 2.11 4.41
N GLY A 70 -0.50 2.25 4.93
CA GLY A 70 -1.51 3.19 4.44
C GLY A 70 -2.19 2.77 3.12
N GLY A 71 -1.84 1.59 2.59
CA GLY A 71 -2.36 1.09 1.31
C GLY A 71 -3.88 0.97 1.29
N ALA A 72 -4.46 0.33 2.30
CA ALA A 72 -5.90 0.19 2.44
C ALA A 72 -6.60 1.54 2.59
N LEU A 73 -6.04 2.45 3.37
CA LEU A 73 -6.59 3.78 3.58
C LEU A 73 -6.81 4.52 2.24
N VAL A 74 -5.77 4.55 1.40
CA VAL A 74 -5.83 5.30 0.15
C VAL A 74 -6.70 4.60 -0.90
N VAL A 75 -6.67 3.26 -1.02
CA VAL A 75 -7.50 2.59 -2.02
C VAL A 75 -8.99 2.57 -1.66
N ILE A 76 -9.32 2.54 -0.37
CA ILE A 76 -10.72 2.64 0.09
C ILE A 76 -11.26 4.06 -0.10
N THR A 77 -10.44 5.07 0.11
CA THR A 77 -10.87 6.46 -0.10
C THR A 77 -10.91 6.86 -1.56
N LEU A 78 -9.83 6.64 -2.31
CA LEU A 78 -9.64 7.21 -3.66
C LEU A 78 -9.71 6.18 -4.80
N GLY A 79 -9.84 4.90 -4.45
CA GLY A 79 -9.82 3.80 -5.42
C GLY A 79 -8.42 3.29 -5.74
N PRO A 80 -8.33 2.13 -6.46
CA PRO A 80 -7.09 1.38 -6.61
C PRO A 80 -6.02 2.15 -7.42
N TYR A 81 -6.40 2.80 -8.50
CA TYR A 81 -5.45 3.49 -9.38
C TYR A 81 -4.84 4.74 -8.72
N ALA A 82 -5.67 5.53 -8.02
CA ALA A 82 -5.18 6.65 -7.23
C ALA A 82 -4.27 6.17 -6.09
N GLY A 83 -4.63 5.06 -5.44
CA GLY A 83 -3.84 4.46 -4.38
C GLY A 83 -2.44 4.05 -4.83
N VAL A 84 -2.32 3.37 -5.97
CA VAL A 84 -1.02 3.02 -6.56
C VAL A 84 -0.18 4.26 -6.82
N LEU A 85 -0.76 5.32 -7.39
CA LEU A 85 -0.01 6.54 -7.71
C LEU A 85 0.41 7.30 -6.46
N VAL A 86 -0.47 7.42 -5.46
CA VAL A 86 -0.16 8.08 -4.18
C VAL A 86 1.00 7.39 -3.50
N LEU A 87 0.95 6.07 -3.33
CA LEU A 87 2.04 5.31 -2.71
C LEU A 87 3.32 5.38 -3.52
N THR A 88 3.24 5.31 -4.85
CA THR A 88 4.42 5.44 -5.71
C THR A 88 5.12 6.79 -5.50
N VAL A 89 4.37 7.89 -5.44
CA VAL A 89 4.94 9.22 -5.20
C VAL A 89 5.55 9.31 -3.80
N VAL A 90 4.88 8.77 -2.78
CA VAL A 90 5.41 8.74 -1.40
C VAL A 90 6.74 8.00 -1.37
N LEU A 91 6.81 6.79 -1.95
CA LEU A 91 8.03 5.97 -1.99
C LEU A 91 9.17 6.64 -2.77
N ILE A 92 8.88 7.34 -3.86
CA ILE A 92 9.89 8.11 -4.61
C ILE A 92 10.45 9.23 -3.73
N VAL A 93 9.59 9.98 -3.06
CA VAL A 93 10.03 11.08 -2.16
C VAL A 93 10.84 10.53 -1.00
N GLN A 94 10.41 9.42 -0.38
CA GLN A 94 11.14 8.77 0.71
C GLN A 94 12.54 8.31 0.27
N ALA A 95 12.65 7.65 -0.87
CA ALA A 95 13.95 7.16 -1.36
C ALA A 95 14.89 8.30 -1.76
N LEU A 96 14.39 9.32 -2.49
CA LEU A 96 15.25 10.37 -3.06
C LEU A 96 15.57 11.50 -2.09
N VAL A 97 14.65 11.85 -1.18
CA VAL A 97 14.80 13.02 -0.30
C VAL A 97 15.18 12.61 1.13
N PHE A 98 14.64 11.48 1.58
CA PHE A 98 14.80 11.04 2.98
C PHE A 98 15.72 9.84 3.14
N MET A 99 16.22 9.25 2.04
CA MET A 99 17.05 8.03 2.03
C MET A 99 16.36 6.84 2.75
N ASP A 100 15.04 6.85 2.80
CA ASP A 100 14.24 5.76 3.36
C ASP A 100 13.79 4.83 2.21
N GLY A 101 14.56 3.76 2.00
CA GLY A 101 14.50 2.87 0.85
C GLY A 101 15.56 3.18 -0.21
N GLY A 102 15.95 2.13 -0.97
CA GLY A 102 16.96 2.24 -2.01
C GLY A 102 16.42 2.86 -3.31
N VAL A 103 17.27 3.63 -3.99
CA VAL A 103 16.96 4.18 -5.32
C VAL A 103 16.96 3.07 -6.38
N ILE A 104 17.90 2.12 -6.30
CA ILE A 104 17.94 0.94 -7.18
C ILE A 104 16.79 -0.03 -6.82
N ALA A 105 16.48 -0.14 -5.53
CA ALA A 105 15.39 -0.98 -5.02
C ALA A 105 14.00 -0.32 -5.13
N ILE A 106 13.88 0.88 -5.71
CA ILE A 106 12.60 1.61 -5.76
C ILE A 106 11.51 0.82 -6.48
N GLY A 107 11.88 0.07 -7.52
CA GLY A 107 10.97 -0.82 -8.23
C GLY A 107 10.40 -1.91 -7.34
N SER A 108 11.23 -2.55 -6.52
CA SER A 108 10.81 -3.53 -5.51
C SER A 108 9.91 -2.91 -4.46
N ASN A 109 10.26 -1.74 -3.94
CA ASN A 109 9.46 -1.04 -2.96
C ASN A 109 8.07 -0.65 -3.49
N VAL A 110 7.99 -0.15 -4.72
CA VAL A 110 6.71 0.15 -5.40
C VAL A 110 5.92 -1.14 -5.67
N PHE A 111 6.58 -2.21 -6.13
CA PHE A 111 5.94 -3.50 -6.35
C PHE A 111 5.30 -4.03 -5.07
N ASN A 112 6.05 -4.08 -3.98
CA ASN A 112 5.58 -4.64 -2.73
C ASN A 112 4.44 -3.81 -2.11
N MET A 113 4.60 -2.50 -2.01
CA MET A 113 3.72 -1.63 -1.25
C MET A 113 2.58 -1.05 -2.08
N ALA A 114 2.89 -0.51 -3.28
CA ALA A 114 1.87 0.13 -4.10
C ALA A 114 1.10 -0.87 -4.98
N ILE A 115 1.78 -1.89 -5.53
CA ILE A 115 1.10 -2.87 -6.37
C ILE A 115 0.52 -3.99 -5.50
N CYS A 116 1.36 -4.80 -4.84
CA CYS A 116 0.88 -5.95 -4.08
C CYS A 116 0.06 -5.53 -2.86
N GLY A 117 0.56 -4.62 -2.04
CA GLY A 117 -0.11 -4.18 -0.82
C GLY A 117 -1.43 -3.45 -1.10
N ALA A 118 -1.40 -2.37 -1.86
CA ALA A 118 -2.60 -1.55 -2.08
C ALA A 118 -3.67 -2.27 -2.92
N LEU A 119 -3.29 -2.96 -4.02
CA LEU A 119 -4.28 -3.65 -4.84
C LEU A 119 -4.88 -4.86 -4.14
N SER A 120 -4.11 -5.59 -3.31
CA SER A 120 -4.66 -6.66 -2.49
C SER A 120 -5.66 -6.14 -1.46
N ALA A 121 -5.37 -4.99 -0.82
CA ALA A 121 -6.32 -4.34 0.07
C ALA A 121 -7.63 -4.02 -0.65
N PHE A 122 -7.55 -3.43 -1.85
CA PHE A 122 -8.75 -3.12 -2.63
C PHE A 122 -9.55 -4.38 -2.98
N LEU A 123 -8.87 -5.44 -3.41
CA LEU A 123 -9.52 -6.71 -3.75
C LEU A 123 -10.24 -7.31 -2.54
N ILE A 124 -9.56 -7.43 -1.39
CA ILE A 124 -10.15 -7.97 -0.15
C ILE A 124 -11.33 -7.13 0.30
N TYR A 125 -11.18 -5.79 0.31
CA TYR A 125 -12.26 -4.88 0.65
C TYR A 125 -13.49 -5.08 -0.26
N MET A 126 -13.30 -5.15 -1.56
CA MET A 126 -14.39 -5.35 -2.51
C MET A 126 -15.07 -6.71 -2.39
N LEU A 127 -14.30 -7.78 -2.13
CA LEU A 127 -14.84 -9.13 -1.92
C LEU A 127 -15.70 -9.18 -0.65
N LEU A 128 -15.20 -8.66 0.46
CA LEU A 128 -15.94 -8.66 1.73
C LEU A 128 -17.18 -7.76 1.67
N LYS A 129 -17.10 -6.60 1.03
CA LYS A 129 -18.23 -5.68 0.85
C LYS A 129 -19.37 -6.30 0.04
N ARG A 130 -19.10 -7.30 -0.81
CA ARG A 130 -20.16 -8.03 -1.55
C ARG A 130 -20.98 -8.97 -0.66
N ILE A 131 -20.44 -9.42 0.48
CA ILE A 131 -21.12 -10.34 1.40
C ILE A 131 -22.31 -9.64 2.08
N SER A 132 -22.12 -8.37 2.49
CA SER A 132 -23.21 -7.60 3.12
C SER A 132 -22.98 -6.10 2.90
N LYS A 133 -24.07 -5.38 2.65
CA LYS A 133 -24.07 -3.91 2.53
C LYS A 133 -24.18 -3.19 3.89
N SER A 134 -24.09 -3.92 5.00
CA SER A 134 -24.23 -3.35 6.33
C SER A 134 -23.03 -2.43 6.68
N LYS A 135 -23.27 -1.44 7.53
CA LYS A 135 -22.22 -0.56 8.03
C LYS A 135 -21.16 -1.31 8.83
N VAL A 136 -21.54 -2.37 9.54
CA VAL A 136 -20.61 -3.23 10.25
C VAL A 136 -19.67 -3.93 9.28
N MET A 137 -20.21 -4.50 8.20
CA MET A 137 -19.39 -5.15 7.17
C MET A 137 -18.43 -4.19 6.48
N PHE A 138 -18.83 -2.93 6.27
CA PHE A 138 -17.95 -1.90 5.73
C PHE A 138 -16.69 -1.71 6.59
N TYR A 139 -16.85 -1.61 7.93
CA TYR A 139 -15.69 -1.45 8.83
C TYR A 139 -14.90 -2.76 8.99
N VAL A 140 -15.55 -3.91 9.03
CA VAL A 140 -14.87 -5.21 9.06
C VAL A 140 -14.04 -5.40 7.79
N ALA A 141 -14.60 -5.10 6.62
CA ALA A 141 -13.88 -5.17 5.35
C ALA A 141 -12.68 -4.22 5.32
N THR A 142 -12.82 -3.02 5.88
CA THR A 142 -11.73 -2.06 6.01
C THR A 142 -10.61 -2.63 6.90
N ALA A 143 -10.93 -3.15 8.08
CA ALA A 143 -9.95 -3.69 9.01
C ALA A 143 -9.20 -4.90 8.44
N VAL A 144 -9.92 -5.86 7.86
CA VAL A 144 -9.32 -7.06 7.26
C VAL A 144 -8.46 -6.70 6.05
N ALA A 145 -8.93 -5.81 5.17
CA ALA A 145 -8.17 -5.35 4.02
C ALA A 145 -6.87 -4.64 4.44
N SER A 146 -6.92 -3.82 5.49
CA SER A 146 -5.76 -3.12 6.04
C SER A 146 -4.72 -4.10 6.58
N TRP A 147 -5.15 -5.04 7.41
CA TRP A 147 -4.26 -6.06 7.96
C TRP A 147 -3.61 -6.90 6.85
N PHE A 148 -4.42 -7.39 5.92
CA PHE A 148 -3.95 -8.23 4.82
C PHE A 148 -2.95 -7.50 3.92
N SER A 149 -3.20 -6.24 3.60
CA SER A 149 -2.31 -5.39 2.80
C SER A 149 -0.88 -5.35 3.32
N VAL A 150 -0.73 -5.10 4.61
CA VAL A 150 0.57 -5.01 5.28
C VAL A 150 1.30 -6.36 5.29
N VAL A 151 0.58 -7.43 5.64
CA VAL A 151 1.16 -8.77 5.69
C VAL A 151 1.55 -9.25 4.30
N PHE A 152 0.72 -8.99 3.30
CA PHE A 152 0.97 -9.40 1.93
C PHE A 152 2.15 -8.64 1.30
N ALA A 153 2.25 -7.34 1.53
CA ALA A 153 3.40 -6.55 1.10
C ALA A 153 4.71 -7.04 1.74
N SER A 154 4.68 -7.33 3.05
CA SER A 154 5.85 -7.84 3.77
C SER A 154 6.28 -9.23 3.32
N PHE A 155 5.33 -10.07 2.90
CA PHE A 155 5.62 -11.38 2.33
C PHE A 155 6.42 -11.26 1.03
N PHE A 156 6.03 -10.38 0.11
CA PHE A 156 6.78 -10.16 -1.13
C PHE A 156 8.16 -9.57 -0.86
N ALA A 157 8.28 -8.59 0.03
CA ALA A 157 9.57 -8.07 0.43
C ALA A 157 10.48 -9.17 1.00
N ALA A 158 9.94 -10.07 1.81
CA ALA A 158 10.70 -11.22 2.32
C ALA A 158 11.13 -12.20 1.23
N LEU A 159 10.24 -12.46 0.25
CA LEU A 159 10.59 -13.29 -0.91
C LEU A 159 11.73 -12.68 -1.72
N GLU A 160 11.68 -11.39 -1.99
CA GLU A 160 12.74 -10.68 -2.74
C GLU A 160 14.09 -10.77 -2.02
N LEU A 161 14.13 -10.54 -0.69
CA LEU A 161 15.34 -10.66 0.11
C LEU A 161 15.91 -12.09 0.12
N GLY A 162 15.01 -13.07 0.22
CA GLY A 162 15.42 -14.49 0.21
C GLY A 162 15.91 -14.96 -1.15
N VAL A 163 15.24 -14.58 -2.24
CA VAL A 163 15.65 -14.91 -3.62
C VAL A 163 16.96 -14.22 -3.99
N SER A 164 17.15 -12.99 -3.52
CA SER A 164 18.40 -12.23 -3.71
C SER A 164 19.58 -12.76 -2.89
N GLY A 165 19.35 -13.71 -1.98
CA GLY A 165 20.40 -14.30 -1.13
C GLY A 165 20.89 -13.38 -0.01
N THR A 166 20.23 -12.26 0.24
CA THR A 166 20.57 -11.32 1.31
C THR A 166 20.39 -11.94 2.69
N TYR A 167 19.34 -12.72 2.86
CA TYR A 167 19.05 -13.51 4.04
C TYR A 167 18.56 -14.90 3.64
N ALA A 168 18.74 -15.90 4.52
CA ALA A 168 18.11 -17.21 4.32
C ALA A 168 16.58 -17.06 4.24
N MET A 169 15.96 -17.64 3.21
CA MET A 169 14.52 -17.50 2.93
C MET A 169 13.63 -17.70 4.16
N GLY A 170 13.89 -18.77 4.93
CA GLY A 170 13.10 -19.08 6.13
C GLY A 170 13.27 -18.04 7.26
N VAL A 171 14.41 -17.37 7.34
CA VAL A 171 14.68 -16.33 8.32
C VAL A 171 13.91 -15.06 7.96
N THR A 172 14.06 -14.59 6.72
CA THR A 172 13.41 -13.35 6.29
C THR A 172 11.88 -13.48 6.23
N LEU A 173 11.34 -14.61 5.79
CA LEU A 173 9.89 -14.86 5.82
C LEU A 173 9.34 -14.79 7.24
N LYS A 174 9.98 -15.47 8.21
CA LYS A 174 9.54 -15.41 9.61
C LYS A 174 9.67 -14.00 10.18
N ALA A 175 10.81 -13.34 9.99
CA ALA A 175 11.05 -12.00 10.52
C ALA A 175 10.06 -10.98 9.97
N MET A 176 9.91 -10.92 8.65
CA MET A 176 9.05 -9.93 8.02
C MET A 176 7.57 -10.21 8.27
N VAL A 177 7.10 -11.43 8.00
CA VAL A 177 5.67 -11.73 8.08
C VAL A 177 5.16 -11.66 9.53
N LEU A 178 5.85 -12.26 10.51
CA LEU A 178 5.37 -12.26 11.89
C LEU A 178 5.34 -10.84 12.49
N VAL A 179 6.36 -10.04 12.24
CA VAL A 179 6.38 -8.65 12.73
C VAL A 179 5.26 -7.84 12.06
N HIS A 180 5.07 -8.02 10.74
CA HIS A 180 4.03 -7.28 10.02
C HIS A 180 2.60 -7.79 10.29
N MET A 181 2.42 -9.01 10.79
CA MET A 181 1.12 -9.45 11.34
C MET A 181 0.73 -8.60 12.57
N VAL A 182 1.69 -8.26 13.43
CA VAL A 182 1.46 -7.38 14.59
C VAL A 182 1.24 -5.93 14.14
N ILE A 183 2.11 -5.41 13.26
CA ILE A 183 1.95 -4.06 12.68
C ILE A 183 0.59 -3.94 11.99
N GLY A 184 0.16 -4.98 11.28
CA GLY A 184 -1.13 -5.04 10.60
C GLY A 184 -2.33 -4.86 11.52
N ILE A 185 -2.25 -5.28 12.79
CA ILE A 185 -3.29 -4.99 13.78
C ILE A 185 -3.38 -3.47 14.02
N GLY A 186 -2.24 -2.81 14.21
CA GLY A 186 -2.18 -1.35 14.32
C GLY A 186 -2.71 -0.65 13.06
N GLU A 187 -2.30 -1.13 11.87
CA GLU A 187 -2.80 -0.62 10.58
C GLU A 187 -4.33 -0.74 10.48
N ALA A 188 -4.89 -1.90 10.85
CA ALA A 188 -6.33 -2.15 10.83
C ALA A 188 -7.10 -1.20 11.77
N LEU A 189 -6.58 -0.99 12.97
CA LEU A 189 -7.20 -0.09 13.95
C LEU A 189 -7.15 1.37 13.48
N ILE A 190 -5.98 1.85 13.08
CA ILE A 190 -5.78 3.24 12.65
C ILE A 190 -6.58 3.54 11.38
N THR A 191 -6.46 2.67 10.37
CA THR A 191 -7.18 2.85 9.10
C THR A 191 -8.69 2.82 9.31
N THR A 192 -9.20 1.88 10.12
CA THR A 192 -10.64 1.81 10.40
C THR A 192 -11.12 3.04 11.17
N ALA A 193 -10.34 3.54 12.13
CA ALA A 193 -10.69 4.76 12.86
C ALA A 193 -10.72 5.99 11.93
N ILE A 194 -9.73 6.15 11.06
CA ILE A 194 -9.70 7.25 10.08
C ILE A 194 -10.88 7.15 9.11
N ILE A 195 -11.13 5.96 8.55
CA ILE A 195 -12.27 5.73 7.64
C ILE A 195 -13.61 5.99 8.36
N ALA A 196 -13.77 5.56 9.62
CA ALA A 196 -14.98 5.80 10.40
C ALA A 196 -15.17 7.30 10.67
N PHE A 197 -14.11 8.04 10.94
CA PHE A 197 -14.15 9.48 11.08
C PHE A 197 -14.56 10.16 9.76
N ILE A 198 -13.95 9.82 8.64
CA ILE A 198 -14.29 10.35 7.32
C ILE A 198 -15.75 10.00 6.98
N ASP A 199 -16.18 8.77 7.21
CA ASP A 199 -17.55 8.31 6.95
C ASP A 199 -18.60 9.11 7.74
N ARG A 200 -18.24 9.61 8.93
CA ARG A 200 -19.11 10.39 9.78
C ARG A 200 -19.17 11.88 9.40
N VAL A 201 -18.01 12.45 9.04
CA VAL A 201 -17.86 13.90 8.84
C VAL A 201 -17.98 14.28 7.36
N ARG A 202 -17.38 13.52 6.46
CA ARG A 202 -17.31 13.78 5.02
C ARG A 202 -17.37 12.48 4.22
N PRO A 203 -18.52 11.77 4.22
CA PRO A 203 -18.68 10.51 3.50
C PRO A 203 -18.45 10.63 2.00
N ASP A 204 -18.60 11.82 1.42
CA ASP A 204 -18.32 12.15 0.02
C ASP A 204 -16.85 12.03 -0.38
N LEU A 205 -15.94 11.89 0.59
CA LEU A 205 -14.52 11.66 0.34
C LEU A 205 -14.16 10.17 0.21
N ILE A 206 -15.09 9.26 0.54
CA ILE A 206 -14.91 7.82 0.33
C ILE A 206 -15.48 7.46 -1.05
N LEU A 207 -14.67 7.68 -2.09
CA LEU A 207 -15.11 7.54 -3.48
C LEU A 207 -15.52 6.11 -3.84
N THR A 208 -14.99 5.09 -3.17
CA THR A 208 -15.36 3.69 -3.38
C THR A 208 -16.71 3.29 -2.78
N ARG A 209 -17.30 4.13 -1.93
CA ARG A 209 -18.62 3.89 -1.34
C ARG A 209 -19.74 4.11 -2.35
N GLU A 210 -19.60 5.12 -3.19
CA GLU A 210 -20.59 5.51 -4.21
C GLU A 210 -20.20 4.94 -5.56
N ASN A 211 -19.91 3.78 -5.84
CA ASN A 211 -19.65 3.19 -7.18
C ASN A 211 -19.40 4.26 -8.30
N ILE A 212 -18.52 5.23 -8.02
CA ILE A 212 -18.21 6.32 -8.95
C ILE A 212 -17.70 5.75 -10.29
N PHE A 213 -17.18 4.54 -10.26
CA PHE A 213 -16.75 3.78 -11.43
C PHE A 213 -17.92 3.26 -12.31
N GLU A 214 -19.15 3.20 -11.79
CA GLU A 214 -20.34 2.78 -12.55
C GLU A 214 -21.12 3.95 -13.14
N ARG A 215 -20.87 5.19 -12.70
CA ARG A 215 -21.58 6.37 -13.23
C ARG A 215 -20.98 6.95 -14.52
N GLU A 216 -19.85 6.43 -14.99
CA GLU A 216 -19.13 6.91 -16.19
C GLU A 216 -18.93 5.80 -17.25
N ALA A 217 -19.59 4.65 -17.13
CA ALA A 217 -19.75 3.67 -18.19
C ALA A 217 -21.10 3.85 -18.87
#